data_2da21aaa6c5900d8d346bcb6899d3eb5
#
_entry.id   2da21aaa6c5900d8d346bcb6899d3eb5
#
_cell.length_a   1.000
_cell.length_b   1.000
_cell.length_c   1.000
_cell.angle_alpha   90.00
_cell.angle_beta   90.00
_cell.angle_gamma   90.00
#
_symmetry.space_group_name_H-M   'P 1'
#
loop_
_entity.id
_entity.type
_entity.pdbx_description
1 polymer ?
#
loop_
_entity_poly.entity_id
_entity_poly.type
_entity_poly.pdbx_seq_one_letter_code
_entity_poly.pdbx_strand_id
1 'polypeptide(L)'
;MSMGLGILWNDLYKELYDKKTLDTFGLEDFYDFLSNARREYVPFFKETKSEWYKDAVVYSLYVDLFNKDIQGLIEKLDYLQSLGVTCIWLLPILESPMKDAGFDISDYTKIRDSLTGGDDQIFDTFLLEAHKRGMRVIFDIALNHCSNEHPWFREAIMDKNSAKRDYFIWSDSEEKYKEARIIFKGLCKSNWEWEENTAQYYFHRFFAIQPDLNYRNPKVLLEMTKTLVNWKLRGLDGFRADAIPYIWKEEGTICENLPKTHLVVKFFRRALDFIEQDTLLLAEACQPPKKVVEYFGDGDECNAAYHFPVMPRIYRSLAEQSNEAVKMVLSPDFTPQDIPLNCQWMMFLRCHDELTLEMVSPEERKTVFDFFVKDPLWDFREGEGISARLATLFEEQPARIKLAYSIMFSLLGTPIIFYGDEFAKTNDMAFYKEQVELTKIKDSRYLVRGRIDWYEVEKKLKGETLASDLYTFMHKIIAVRKAHPVLGRGSLKFLTVKDTDGNDLKEVLAYTRSMKSCQEKPVTVIQNLSDKQIQMMPPVTIHGDTDLLRNTIKTKGEKVILSPYEFLWI
;
A
#
# COMPACT_ATOMS: atom_id res chain seq x y z
N MET A 1 19.24 30.79 -10.45
CA MET A 1 18.50 29.53 -10.15
C MET A 1 17.19 29.75 -9.40
N SER A 2 17.07 30.76 -8.53
CA SER A 2 15.85 31.04 -7.75
C SER A 2 14.63 31.51 -8.54
N MET A 3 14.79 32.22 -9.65
CA MET A 3 13.65 32.72 -10.45
C MET A 3 12.85 31.65 -11.19
N GLY A 4 13.48 30.55 -11.62
CA GLY A 4 12.76 29.47 -12.34
C GLY A 4 11.96 28.56 -11.41
N LEU A 5 12.43 28.38 -10.17
CA LEU A 5 11.78 27.55 -9.16
C LEU A 5 10.50 28.19 -8.61
N GLY A 6 10.50 29.51 -8.38
CA GLY A 6 9.35 30.24 -7.86
C GLY A 6 8.09 30.14 -8.72
N ILE A 7 8.24 30.00 -10.03
CA ILE A 7 7.10 29.97 -10.96
C ILE A 7 6.28 28.68 -10.77
N LEU A 8 6.93 27.52 -10.61
CA LEU A 8 6.25 26.21 -10.57
C LEU A 8 5.36 26.00 -9.33
N TRP A 9 5.78 26.44 -8.15
CA TRP A 9 4.94 26.32 -6.94
C TRP A 9 3.93 27.45 -6.82
N ASN A 10 4.27 28.66 -7.30
CA ASN A 10 3.35 29.78 -7.27
C ASN A 10 2.06 29.51 -8.03
N ASP A 11 2.11 28.78 -9.15
CA ASP A 11 0.90 28.46 -9.91
C ASP A 11 -0.03 27.55 -9.12
N LEU A 12 0.48 26.42 -8.57
CA LEU A 12 -0.31 25.54 -7.70
C LEU A 12 -0.85 26.26 -6.47
N TYR A 13 -0.03 27.11 -5.86
CA TYR A 13 -0.39 27.85 -4.66
C TYR A 13 -1.51 28.86 -4.93
N LYS A 14 -1.48 29.53 -6.09
CA LYS A 14 -2.55 30.43 -6.54
C LYS A 14 -3.86 29.73 -6.88
N GLU A 15 -3.80 28.48 -7.36
CA GLU A 15 -5.00 27.66 -7.59
C GLU A 15 -5.63 27.14 -6.28
N LEU A 16 -4.80 26.89 -5.27
CA LEU A 16 -5.26 26.43 -3.96
C LEU A 16 -5.92 27.55 -3.15
N TYR A 17 -5.34 28.77 -3.14
CA TYR A 17 -5.69 29.83 -2.20
C TYR A 17 -6.09 31.12 -2.91
N ASP A 18 -6.93 31.91 -2.23
CA ASP A 18 -7.35 33.21 -2.72
C ASP A 18 -6.23 34.27 -2.56
N LYS A 19 -6.40 35.40 -3.24
CA LYS A 19 -5.42 36.50 -3.25
C LYS A 19 -5.12 37.03 -1.85
N LYS A 20 -6.13 37.14 -0.96
CA LYS A 20 -5.95 37.64 0.41
C LYS A 20 -5.05 36.71 1.20
N THR A 21 -5.24 35.40 1.05
CA THR A 21 -4.41 34.38 1.68
C THR A 21 -2.98 34.43 1.16
N LEU A 22 -2.79 34.58 -0.15
CA LEU A 22 -1.49 34.69 -0.80
C LEU A 22 -0.71 35.94 -0.34
N ASP A 23 -1.40 37.08 -0.21
CA ASP A 23 -0.79 38.32 0.28
C ASP A 23 -0.35 38.22 1.76
N THR A 24 -0.92 37.29 2.51
CA THR A 24 -0.60 37.08 3.95
C THR A 24 0.46 36.01 4.17
N PHE A 25 0.46 34.97 3.33
CA PHE A 25 1.32 33.77 3.48
C PHE A 25 2.10 33.53 2.19
N GLY A 26 3.21 34.25 2.00
CA GLY A 26 4.14 34.06 0.88
C GLY A 26 4.89 32.73 0.95
N LEU A 27 5.63 32.43 -0.10
CA LEU A 27 6.43 31.19 -0.23
C LEU A 27 7.93 31.43 -0.06
N GLU A 28 8.38 32.63 0.32
CA GLU A 28 9.79 33.02 0.38
C GLU A 28 10.56 32.10 1.35
N ASP A 29 10.09 31.98 2.60
CA ASP A 29 10.71 31.10 3.60
C ASP A 29 10.71 29.62 3.19
N PHE A 30 9.66 29.21 2.45
CA PHE A 30 9.57 27.86 1.93
C PHE A 30 10.60 27.59 0.82
N TYR A 31 10.84 28.56 -0.06
CA TYR A 31 11.88 28.45 -1.10
C TYR A 31 13.28 28.40 -0.52
N ASP A 32 13.53 29.20 0.52
CA ASP A 32 14.80 29.17 1.23
C ASP A 32 15.01 27.82 1.92
N PHE A 33 13.97 27.28 2.55
CA PHE A 33 13.99 25.95 3.13
C PHE A 33 14.33 24.88 2.08
N LEU A 34 13.60 24.82 0.94
CA LEU A 34 13.84 23.85 -0.11
C LEU A 34 15.25 23.97 -0.72
N SER A 35 15.71 25.21 -0.92
CA SER A 35 17.04 25.46 -1.47
C SER A 35 18.15 24.98 -0.56
N ASN A 36 17.99 25.14 0.76
CA ASN A 36 18.89 24.62 1.77
C ASN A 36 18.84 23.10 1.79
N ALA A 37 17.64 22.52 1.88
CA ALA A 37 17.42 21.08 1.87
C ALA A 37 18.09 20.40 0.65
N ARG A 38 17.93 20.98 -0.55
CA ARG A 38 18.57 20.45 -1.78
C ARG A 38 20.09 20.52 -1.74
N ARG A 39 20.68 21.52 -1.08
CA ARG A 39 22.14 21.63 -0.92
C ARG A 39 22.71 20.64 0.08
N GLU A 40 21.95 20.33 1.12
CA GLU A 40 22.34 19.39 2.18
C GLU A 40 22.12 17.92 1.78
N TYR A 41 21.23 17.67 0.83
CA TYR A 41 20.87 16.32 0.42
C TYR A 41 22.05 15.57 -0.21
N VAL A 42 22.33 14.39 0.33
CA VAL A 42 23.34 13.45 -0.20
C VAL A 42 22.63 12.12 -0.52
N PRO A 43 22.57 11.70 -1.80
CA PRO A 43 21.93 10.45 -2.15
C PRO A 43 22.71 9.24 -1.62
N PHE A 44 22.01 8.27 -1.06
CA PHE A 44 22.61 7.00 -0.62
C PHE A 44 23.05 6.13 -1.79
N PHE A 45 22.28 6.13 -2.87
CA PHE A 45 22.61 5.39 -4.08
C PHE A 45 23.27 6.32 -5.11
N LYS A 46 24.52 6.01 -5.50
CA LYS A 46 25.26 6.81 -6.48
C LYS A 46 24.70 6.68 -7.89
N GLU A 47 24.21 5.50 -8.24
CA GLU A 47 23.52 5.22 -9.49
C GLU A 47 22.11 4.73 -9.17
N THR A 48 21.12 5.58 -9.35
CA THR A 48 19.73 5.19 -9.20
C THR A 48 19.18 4.74 -10.54
N LYS A 49 18.73 3.49 -10.61
CA LYS A 49 17.90 3.08 -11.74
C LYS A 49 16.63 3.92 -11.68
N SER A 50 16.36 4.67 -12.74
CA SER A 50 15.13 5.44 -12.87
C SER A 50 13.91 4.54 -12.62
N GLU A 51 12.93 5.06 -11.87
CA GLU A 51 11.70 4.33 -11.54
C GLU A 51 11.97 2.97 -10.85
N TRP A 52 12.90 2.95 -9.88
CA TRP A 52 13.32 1.75 -9.15
C TRP A 52 12.15 0.94 -8.58
N TYR A 53 11.05 1.61 -8.22
CA TYR A 53 9.85 1.00 -7.64
C TYR A 53 9.13 0.04 -8.60
N LYS A 54 9.39 0.08 -9.90
CA LYS A 54 8.83 -0.87 -10.88
C LYS A 54 9.44 -2.26 -10.79
N ASP A 55 10.71 -2.32 -10.41
CA ASP A 55 11.44 -3.58 -10.28
C ASP A 55 11.47 -4.07 -8.82
N ALA A 56 10.92 -3.30 -7.90
CA ALA A 56 10.97 -3.61 -6.48
C ALA A 56 10.15 -4.86 -6.11
N VAL A 57 10.56 -5.48 -5.02
CA VAL A 57 9.76 -6.41 -4.22
C VAL A 57 9.67 -5.78 -2.83
N VAL A 58 8.48 -5.31 -2.49
CA VAL A 58 8.23 -4.58 -1.25
C VAL A 58 7.83 -5.55 -0.15
N TYR A 59 8.35 -5.33 1.05
CA TYR A 59 7.99 -6.09 2.25
C TYR A 59 7.51 -5.14 3.32
N SER A 60 6.23 -5.23 3.68
CA SER A 60 5.59 -4.37 4.68
C SER A 60 5.57 -5.02 6.06
N LEU A 61 5.96 -4.26 7.09
CA LEU A 61 6.05 -4.76 8.45
C LEU A 61 5.80 -3.68 9.51
N TYR A 62 5.24 -4.09 10.65
CA TYR A 62 5.33 -3.35 11.90
C TYR A 62 6.65 -3.74 12.59
N VAL A 63 7.46 -2.76 12.95
CA VAL A 63 8.80 -2.99 13.52
C VAL A 63 8.74 -3.83 14.80
N ASP A 64 7.87 -3.42 15.72
CA ASP A 64 7.67 -4.07 17.02
C ASP A 64 7.03 -5.48 16.92
N LEU A 65 6.18 -5.70 15.92
CA LEU A 65 5.56 -7.01 15.69
C LEU A 65 6.46 -7.95 14.88
N PHE A 66 7.35 -7.40 14.06
CA PHE A 66 8.31 -8.16 13.28
C PHE A 66 9.47 -8.66 14.15
N ASN A 67 10.19 -7.76 14.84
CA ASN A 67 11.25 -8.17 15.79
C ASN A 67 11.52 -7.08 16.85
N LYS A 68 10.55 -6.77 17.68
CA LYS A 68 10.61 -5.93 18.89
C LYS A 68 10.84 -4.43 18.64
N ASP A 69 11.93 -4.05 17.97
CA ASP A 69 12.38 -2.67 17.81
C ASP A 69 13.28 -2.50 16.57
N ILE A 70 13.82 -1.30 16.36
CA ILE A 70 14.72 -1.00 15.22
C ILE A 70 16.00 -1.86 15.28
N GLN A 71 16.55 -2.10 16.47
CA GLN A 71 17.73 -2.97 16.61
C GLN A 71 17.40 -4.40 16.16
N GLY A 72 16.26 -4.93 16.62
CA GLY A 72 15.78 -6.24 16.19
C GLY A 72 15.52 -6.29 14.67
N LEU A 73 15.02 -5.22 14.06
CA LEU A 73 14.87 -5.14 12.60
C LEU A 73 16.23 -5.18 11.90
N ILE A 74 17.25 -4.46 12.40
CA ILE A 74 18.63 -4.51 11.86
C ILE A 74 19.16 -5.94 11.86
N GLU A 75 18.94 -6.70 12.93
CA GLU A 75 19.35 -8.11 13.05
C GLU A 75 18.69 -9.04 12.02
N LYS A 76 17.56 -8.64 11.45
CA LYS A 76 16.80 -9.40 10.44
C LYS A 76 16.98 -8.89 9.00
N LEU A 77 17.84 -7.90 8.75
CA LEU A 77 18.08 -7.40 7.40
C LEU A 77 18.66 -8.47 6.47
N ASP A 78 19.56 -9.33 6.98
CA ASP A 78 20.11 -10.44 6.18
C ASP A 78 19.04 -11.48 5.80
N TYR A 79 18.06 -11.71 6.69
CA TYR A 79 16.90 -12.54 6.36
C TYR A 79 16.07 -11.94 5.22
N LEU A 80 15.75 -10.65 5.29
CA LEU A 80 15.00 -9.95 4.23
C LEU A 80 15.77 -9.91 2.91
N GLN A 81 17.09 -9.66 2.96
CA GLN A 81 17.95 -9.69 1.79
C GLN A 81 17.99 -11.10 1.17
N SER A 82 18.13 -12.15 1.99
CA SER A 82 18.15 -13.53 1.51
C SER A 82 16.82 -13.96 0.88
N LEU A 83 15.70 -13.46 1.39
CA LEU A 83 14.39 -13.67 0.76
C LEU A 83 14.30 -12.97 -0.62
N GLY A 84 15.10 -11.94 -0.84
CA GLY A 84 15.16 -11.18 -2.10
C GLY A 84 14.40 -9.84 -2.06
N VAL A 85 13.99 -9.37 -0.88
CA VAL A 85 13.36 -8.06 -0.66
C VAL A 85 14.28 -6.94 -1.14
N THR A 86 13.71 -5.93 -1.80
CA THR A 86 14.46 -4.77 -2.31
C THR A 86 13.91 -3.44 -1.79
N CYS A 87 12.76 -3.48 -1.11
CA CYS A 87 12.20 -2.31 -0.45
C CYS A 87 11.49 -2.74 0.83
N ILE A 88 11.85 -2.13 1.95
CA ILE A 88 11.18 -2.30 3.24
C ILE A 88 10.16 -1.18 3.39
N TRP A 89 8.91 -1.52 3.63
CA TRP A 89 7.87 -0.58 4.00
C TRP A 89 7.56 -0.72 5.48
N LEU A 90 7.98 0.28 6.25
CA LEU A 90 7.69 0.38 7.68
C LEU A 90 6.26 0.90 7.88
N LEU A 91 5.39 0.09 8.45
CA LEU A 91 4.10 0.53 8.98
C LEU A 91 4.34 1.50 10.14
N PRO A 92 3.37 2.31 10.56
CA PRO A 92 3.61 3.54 11.32
C PRO A 92 4.65 3.43 12.43
N ILE A 93 5.70 4.26 12.34
CA ILE A 93 6.83 4.31 13.28
C ILE A 93 6.93 5.62 14.06
N LEU A 94 6.21 6.67 13.62
CA LEU A 94 6.27 7.99 14.26
C LEU A 94 5.62 7.97 15.64
N GLU A 95 5.95 8.97 16.46
CA GLU A 95 5.40 9.08 17.82
C GLU A 95 3.87 9.11 17.80
N SER A 96 3.26 8.26 18.60
CA SER A 96 1.82 8.03 18.60
C SER A 96 1.35 7.44 19.93
N PRO A 97 0.15 7.79 20.41
CA PRO A 97 -0.50 7.08 21.52
C PRO A 97 -0.94 5.65 21.17
N MET A 98 -0.76 5.20 19.92
CA MET A 98 -1.06 3.84 19.45
C MET A 98 -2.52 3.40 19.60
N LYS A 99 -3.47 4.33 19.54
CA LYS A 99 -4.90 4.03 19.61
C LYS A 99 -5.46 3.50 18.29
N ASP A 100 -4.79 3.86 17.18
CA ASP A 100 -5.05 3.32 15.84
C ASP A 100 -3.74 2.82 15.19
N ALA A 101 -3.07 1.89 15.87
CA ALA A 101 -1.86 1.22 15.38
C ALA A 101 -0.76 2.16 14.83
N GLY A 102 -0.70 3.40 15.35
CA GLY A 102 0.29 4.40 15.00
C GLY A 102 -0.13 5.37 13.89
N PHE A 103 -1.32 5.22 13.30
CA PHE A 103 -1.87 6.20 12.35
C PHE A 103 -2.36 7.48 13.04
N ASP A 104 -2.52 7.47 14.36
CA ASP A 104 -2.79 8.62 15.21
C ASP A 104 -1.46 9.29 15.65
N ILE A 105 -0.80 9.98 14.71
CA ILE A 105 0.53 10.58 14.90
C ILE A 105 0.46 11.79 15.84
N SER A 106 1.23 11.75 16.93
CA SER A 106 1.34 12.86 17.88
C SER A 106 2.59 13.73 17.71
N ASP A 107 3.60 13.24 16.99
CA ASP A 107 4.77 14.02 16.57
C ASP A 107 5.31 13.50 15.24
N TYR A 108 5.28 14.36 14.22
CA TYR A 108 5.77 14.03 12.86
C TYR A 108 7.29 14.04 12.73
N THR A 109 8.01 14.50 13.74
CA THR A 109 9.48 14.66 13.69
C THR A 109 10.23 13.57 14.41
N LYS A 110 9.54 12.75 15.20
CA LYS A 110 10.12 11.78 16.13
C LYS A 110 9.63 10.37 15.85
N ILE A 111 10.54 9.40 15.91
CA ILE A 111 10.19 7.97 15.94
C ILE A 111 9.81 7.60 17.39
N ARG A 112 8.86 6.70 17.56
CA ARG A 112 8.43 6.23 18.89
C ARG A 112 9.62 5.72 19.71
N ASP A 113 9.73 6.21 20.95
CA ASP A 113 10.78 5.78 21.88
C ASP A 113 10.78 4.26 22.12
N SER A 114 9.62 3.63 22.05
CA SER A 114 9.49 2.17 22.15
C SER A 114 10.21 1.41 21.03
N LEU A 115 10.45 2.04 19.87
CA LEU A 115 11.16 1.45 18.74
C LEU A 115 12.65 1.78 18.71
N THR A 116 13.04 2.92 19.32
CA THR A 116 14.43 3.42 19.31
C THR A 116 15.17 3.19 20.62
N GLY A 117 14.44 2.80 21.69
CA GLY A 117 15.01 2.76 23.03
C GLY A 117 15.40 4.15 23.58
N GLY A 118 14.87 5.22 22.96
CA GLY A 118 15.18 6.62 23.29
C GLY A 118 16.41 7.17 22.54
N ASP A 119 17.07 6.36 21.72
CA ASP A 119 18.17 6.80 20.82
C ASP A 119 17.70 6.83 19.37
N ASP A 120 17.31 8.01 18.89
CA ASP A 120 16.79 8.19 17.54
C ASP A 120 17.86 7.93 16.42
N GLN A 121 19.17 7.94 16.76
CA GLN A 121 20.25 7.67 15.82
C GLN A 121 20.28 6.20 15.36
N ILE A 122 19.64 5.29 16.09
CA ILE A 122 19.52 3.90 15.65
C ILE A 122 18.78 3.77 14.34
N PHE A 123 17.85 4.69 14.04
CA PHE A 123 17.14 4.70 12.76
C PHE A 123 18.06 5.07 11.60
N ASP A 124 18.99 5.98 11.79
CA ASP A 124 20.00 6.33 10.77
C ASP A 124 20.92 5.14 10.50
N THR A 125 21.27 4.40 11.56
CA THR A 125 22.01 3.13 11.44
C THR A 125 21.21 2.10 10.64
N PHE A 126 19.92 1.96 10.92
CA PHE A 126 19.04 1.06 10.17
C PHE A 126 18.99 1.44 8.68
N LEU A 127 18.79 2.72 8.35
CA LEU A 127 18.76 3.19 6.96
C LEU A 127 20.08 2.83 6.25
N LEU A 128 21.22 3.13 6.89
CA LEU A 128 22.54 2.82 6.35
C LEU A 128 22.72 1.32 6.10
N GLU A 129 22.33 0.47 7.03
CA GLU A 129 22.46 -0.99 6.92
C GLU A 129 21.50 -1.59 5.88
N ALA A 130 20.29 -1.05 5.74
CA ALA A 130 19.36 -1.44 4.67
C ALA A 130 19.92 -1.05 3.28
N HIS A 131 20.39 0.20 3.13
CA HIS A 131 20.95 0.69 1.87
C HIS A 131 22.24 -0.04 1.47
N LYS A 132 23.13 -0.39 2.40
CA LYS A 132 24.31 -1.24 2.13
C LYS A 132 23.93 -2.60 1.52
N ARG A 133 22.76 -3.13 1.87
CA ARG A 133 22.20 -4.38 1.33
C ARG A 133 21.41 -4.20 0.04
N GLY A 134 21.36 -2.98 -0.51
CA GLY A 134 20.60 -2.64 -1.71
C GLY A 134 19.09 -2.57 -1.49
N MET A 135 18.65 -2.50 -0.24
CA MET A 135 17.24 -2.34 0.10
C MET A 135 16.88 -0.88 0.33
N ARG A 136 15.82 -0.40 -0.30
CA ARG A 136 15.24 0.91 -0.05
C ARG A 136 14.29 0.87 1.13
N VAL A 137 14.01 2.02 1.70
CA VAL A 137 13.12 2.14 2.87
C VAL A 137 12.06 3.22 2.62
N ILE A 138 10.81 2.85 2.82
CA ILE A 138 9.67 3.77 2.86
C ILE A 138 8.90 3.59 4.16
N PHE A 139 8.13 4.59 4.57
CA PHE A 139 7.21 4.44 5.69
C PHE A 139 5.84 5.08 5.46
N ASP A 140 4.90 4.74 6.34
CA ASP A 140 3.57 5.35 6.39
C ASP A 140 3.61 6.76 6.96
N ILE A 141 2.89 7.67 6.31
CA ILE A 141 2.65 9.00 6.84
C ILE A 141 1.19 9.40 6.66
N ALA A 142 0.51 9.70 7.77
CA ALA A 142 -0.85 10.22 7.76
C ALA A 142 -0.82 11.72 7.41
N LEU A 143 -1.26 12.05 6.19
CA LEU A 143 -1.29 13.44 5.71
C LEU A 143 -2.64 14.12 5.94
N ASN A 144 -3.71 13.33 6.12
CA ASN A 144 -5.06 13.86 6.29
C ASN A 144 -5.38 14.32 7.73
N HIS A 145 -4.81 13.68 8.73
CA HIS A 145 -5.16 13.86 10.15
C HIS A 145 -3.93 13.68 11.04
N CYS A 146 -4.04 14.05 12.29
CA CYS A 146 -3.06 13.73 13.33
C CYS A 146 -3.77 13.23 14.59
N SER A 147 -3.03 12.84 15.63
CA SER A 147 -3.60 12.50 16.93
C SER A 147 -4.24 13.72 17.61
N ASN A 148 -5.29 13.50 18.38
CA ASN A 148 -5.80 14.51 19.32
C ASN A 148 -4.81 14.80 20.48
N GLU A 149 -3.72 14.04 20.56
CA GLU A 149 -2.59 14.30 21.47
C GLU A 149 -1.47 15.11 20.82
N HIS A 150 -1.54 15.41 19.52
CA HIS A 150 -0.57 16.25 18.82
C HIS A 150 -0.54 17.66 19.43
N PRO A 151 0.64 18.28 19.65
CA PRO A 151 0.76 19.62 20.20
C PRO A 151 -0.11 20.68 19.51
N TRP A 152 -0.26 20.60 18.18
CA TRP A 152 -1.12 21.51 17.42
C TRP A 152 -2.59 21.41 17.87
N PHE A 153 -3.10 20.20 18.07
CA PHE A 153 -4.49 20.01 18.49
C PHE A 153 -4.68 20.38 19.95
N ARG A 154 -3.72 20.02 20.82
CA ARG A 154 -3.72 20.41 22.25
C ARG A 154 -3.75 21.92 22.41
N GLU A 155 -2.96 22.66 21.63
CA GLU A 155 -2.98 24.12 21.62
C GLU A 155 -4.31 24.67 21.08
N ALA A 156 -4.84 24.08 19.99
CA ALA A 156 -6.08 24.52 19.36
C ALA A 156 -7.32 24.39 20.25
N ILE A 157 -7.36 23.43 21.19
CA ILE A 157 -8.47 23.25 22.13
C ILE A 157 -8.36 24.12 23.41
N MET A 158 -7.19 24.67 23.67
CA MET A 158 -7.00 25.54 24.85
C MET A 158 -7.53 26.96 24.66
N ASP A 159 -7.47 27.49 23.43
CA ASP A 159 -7.92 28.83 23.09
C ASP A 159 -8.42 28.92 21.65
N LYS A 160 -9.65 29.45 21.47
CA LYS A 160 -10.23 29.73 20.13
C LYS A 160 -9.40 30.71 19.30
N ASN A 161 -8.55 31.53 19.94
CA ASN A 161 -7.67 32.48 19.26
C ASN A 161 -6.25 31.93 19.04
N SER A 162 -5.99 30.68 19.40
CA SER A 162 -4.68 30.05 19.19
C SER A 162 -4.25 30.11 17.72
N ALA A 163 -2.96 30.31 17.50
CA ALA A 163 -2.35 30.25 16.16
C ALA A 163 -2.54 28.88 15.46
N LYS A 164 -2.83 27.84 16.22
CA LYS A 164 -3.10 26.48 15.73
C LYS A 164 -4.59 26.18 15.54
N ARG A 165 -5.48 27.11 15.93
CA ARG A 165 -6.93 26.88 15.81
C ARG A 165 -7.32 26.45 14.38
N ASP A 166 -6.92 27.22 13.40
CA ASP A 166 -7.24 26.99 11.98
C ASP A 166 -6.43 25.86 11.33
N TYR A 167 -5.60 25.14 12.09
CA TYR A 167 -4.98 23.90 11.62
C TYR A 167 -5.99 22.75 11.55
N PHE A 168 -7.14 22.91 12.22
CA PHE A 168 -8.24 21.95 12.28
C PHE A 168 -9.55 22.58 11.82
N ILE A 169 -10.57 21.76 11.65
CA ILE A 169 -11.87 22.19 11.12
C ILE A 169 -12.87 22.18 12.27
N TRP A 170 -13.51 23.33 12.51
CA TRP A 170 -14.44 23.55 13.60
C TRP A 170 -15.83 23.95 13.13
N SER A 171 -16.85 23.60 13.90
CA SER A 171 -18.25 23.97 13.65
C SER A 171 -19.02 24.10 14.96
N ASP A 172 -20.07 24.93 14.96
CA ASP A 172 -21.00 25.04 16.07
C ASP A 172 -22.08 23.95 16.02
N SER A 173 -22.13 23.16 14.91
CA SER A 173 -23.07 22.05 14.74
C SER A 173 -22.47 20.94 13.89
N GLU A 174 -23.08 19.75 13.89
CA GLU A 174 -22.69 18.61 13.06
C GLU A 174 -23.23 18.68 11.62
N GLU A 175 -23.93 19.74 11.23
CA GLU A 175 -24.60 19.86 9.91
C GLU A 175 -23.64 20.11 8.76
N LYS A 176 -22.45 20.64 9.04
CA LYS A 176 -21.43 20.91 8.03
C LYS A 176 -20.83 19.60 7.49
N TYR A 177 -20.57 19.55 6.17
CA TYR A 177 -20.03 18.34 5.48
C TYR A 177 -20.91 17.09 5.65
N LYS A 178 -22.23 17.23 5.74
CA LYS A 178 -23.16 16.11 5.91
C LYS A 178 -23.16 15.11 4.76
N GLU A 179 -22.71 15.49 3.58
CA GLU A 179 -22.52 14.62 2.41
C GLU A 179 -21.30 13.69 2.56
N ALA A 180 -20.40 14.00 3.50
CA ALA A 180 -19.24 13.18 3.78
C ALA A 180 -19.66 11.89 4.50
N ARG A 181 -19.48 10.75 3.84
CA ARG A 181 -19.84 9.44 4.43
C ARG A 181 -19.00 9.10 5.66
N ILE A 182 -19.54 8.31 6.55
CA ILE A 182 -18.78 7.72 7.66
C ILE A 182 -17.94 6.56 7.12
N ILE A 183 -16.62 6.62 7.30
CA ILE A 183 -15.70 5.58 6.81
C ILE A 183 -15.78 4.32 7.68
N PHE A 184 -15.71 4.47 8.99
CA PHE A 184 -15.76 3.35 9.93
C PHE A 184 -17.17 3.08 10.40
N LYS A 185 -18.00 2.53 9.51
CA LYS A 185 -19.37 2.09 9.84
C LYS A 185 -19.34 1.10 11.01
N GLY A 186 -20.27 1.24 11.93
CA GLY A 186 -20.35 0.42 13.13
C GLY A 186 -19.34 0.78 14.23
N LEU A 187 -18.29 1.55 13.93
CA LEU A 187 -17.30 2.01 14.90
C LEU A 187 -17.43 3.50 15.22
N CYS A 188 -17.81 4.33 14.23
CA CYS A 188 -18.05 5.77 14.39
C CYS A 188 -19.51 6.11 14.11
N LYS A 189 -20.08 7.07 14.85
CA LYS A 189 -21.47 7.52 14.70
C LYS A 189 -21.58 8.83 13.91
N SER A 190 -20.56 9.67 13.95
CA SER A 190 -20.51 10.99 13.31
C SER A 190 -19.09 11.24 12.78
N ASN A 191 -18.95 12.19 11.85
CA ASN A 191 -17.64 12.76 11.46
C ASN A 191 -17.30 14.00 12.33
N TRP A 192 -18.09 14.27 13.37
CA TRP A 192 -17.90 15.39 14.28
C TRP A 192 -17.85 14.92 15.71
N GLU A 193 -16.93 15.48 16.51
CA GLU A 193 -16.82 15.21 17.93
C GLU A 193 -16.83 16.53 18.71
N TRP A 194 -17.54 16.55 19.86
CA TRP A 194 -17.69 17.73 20.70
C TRP A 194 -16.44 17.98 21.54
N GLU A 195 -15.96 19.23 21.53
CA GLU A 195 -14.84 19.66 22.36
C GLU A 195 -15.33 20.63 23.47
N GLU A 196 -15.29 20.15 24.69
CA GLU A 196 -15.83 20.81 25.87
C GLU A 196 -15.19 22.20 26.17
N ASN A 197 -13.84 22.30 26.05
CA ASN A 197 -13.13 23.54 26.45
C ASN A 197 -13.51 24.70 25.54
N THR A 198 -13.74 24.45 24.29
CA THR A 198 -14.06 25.49 23.31
C THR A 198 -15.53 25.51 22.92
N ALA A 199 -16.34 24.57 23.41
CA ALA A 199 -17.75 24.44 23.11
C ALA A 199 -18.02 24.52 21.59
N GLN A 200 -17.32 23.67 20.83
CA GLN A 200 -17.48 23.50 19.38
C GLN A 200 -17.20 22.06 18.99
N TYR A 201 -17.69 21.63 17.84
CA TYR A 201 -17.34 20.36 17.22
C TYR A 201 -16.08 20.52 16.39
N TYR A 202 -15.21 19.47 16.39
CA TYR A 202 -14.13 19.33 15.41
C TYR A 202 -14.42 18.18 14.44
N PHE A 203 -13.94 18.33 13.23
CA PHE A 203 -14.12 17.34 12.17
C PHE A 203 -13.07 16.23 12.24
N HIS A 204 -13.51 15.00 12.08
CA HIS A 204 -12.65 13.83 11.92
C HIS A 204 -13.27 12.89 10.88
N ARG A 205 -12.46 12.37 9.97
CA ARG A 205 -12.92 11.45 8.93
C ARG A 205 -12.89 10.00 9.39
N PHE A 206 -11.97 9.68 10.31
CA PHE A 206 -11.72 8.37 10.88
C PHE A 206 -12.20 8.32 12.33
N PHE A 207 -11.37 7.91 13.26
CA PHE A 207 -11.75 7.94 14.69
C PHE A 207 -11.76 9.37 15.24
N ALA A 208 -12.56 9.62 16.28
CA ALA A 208 -12.58 10.92 16.98
C ALA A 208 -11.21 11.32 17.57
N ILE A 209 -10.34 10.34 17.84
CA ILE A 209 -8.96 10.59 18.27
C ILE A 209 -8.04 11.12 17.15
N GLN A 210 -8.54 11.22 15.93
CA GLN A 210 -7.78 11.61 14.71
C GLN A 210 -8.42 12.85 14.06
N PRO A 211 -8.30 14.05 14.66
CA PRO A 211 -8.82 15.28 14.07
C PRO A 211 -8.18 15.54 12.71
N ASP A 212 -9.00 15.89 11.72
CA ASP A 212 -8.57 16.16 10.37
C ASP A 212 -7.83 17.50 10.27
N LEU A 213 -6.72 17.50 9.54
CA LEU A 213 -5.95 18.70 9.22
C LEU A 213 -6.69 19.57 8.19
N ASN A 214 -6.62 20.89 8.38
CA ASN A 214 -7.27 21.87 7.53
C ASN A 214 -6.32 22.42 6.46
N TYR A 215 -6.25 21.78 5.30
CA TYR A 215 -5.42 22.26 4.18
C TYR A 215 -5.92 23.56 3.51
N ARG A 216 -7.08 24.08 3.92
CA ARG A 216 -7.48 25.45 3.55
C ARG A 216 -6.58 26.50 4.22
N ASN A 217 -5.86 26.13 5.28
CA ASN A 217 -4.81 26.92 5.89
C ASN A 217 -3.46 26.60 5.23
N PRO A 218 -2.83 27.55 4.52
CA PRO A 218 -1.55 27.32 3.83
C PRO A 218 -0.42 26.83 4.75
N LYS A 219 -0.44 27.21 6.02
CA LYS A 219 0.58 26.77 6.99
C LYS A 219 0.57 25.25 7.15
N VAL A 220 -0.61 24.60 7.11
CA VAL A 220 -0.72 23.15 7.18
C VAL A 220 -0.04 22.50 5.98
N LEU A 221 -0.32 22.99 4.76
CA LEU A 221 0.34 22.50 3.54
C LEU A 221 1.86 22.61 3.63
N LEU A 222 2.36 23.78 4.06
CA LEU A 222 3.80 24.02 4.12
C LEU A 222 4.48 23.16 5.21
N GLU A 223 3.88 23.03 6.41
CA GLU A 223 4.42 22.20 7.49
C GLU A 223 4.45 20.71 7.09
N MET A 224 3.39 20.19 6.48
CA MET A 224 3.36 18.81 6.02
C MET A 224 4.35 18.55 4.88
N THR A 225 4.54 19.54 3.97
CA THR A 225 5.57 19.45 2.93
C THR A 225 6.98 19.43 3.51
N LYS A 226 7.25 20.30 4.51
CA LYS A 226 8.54 20.31 5.23
C LYS A 226 8.79 18.98 5.94
N THR A 227 7.77 18.39 6.53
CA THR A 227 7.84 17.06 7.15
C THR A 227 8.32 16.00 6.16
N LEU A 228 7.71 15.92 4.98
CA LEU A 228 8.12 14.99 3.93
C LEU A 228 9.58 15.22 3.49
N VAL A 229 9.96 16.48 3.27
CA VAL A 229 11.33 16.84 2.87
C VAL A 229 12.34 16.50 3.97
N ASN A 230 12.07 16.77 5.23
CA ASN A 230 12.98 16.46 6.35
C ASN A 230 13.23 14.95 6.47
N TRP A 231 12.20 14.11 6.35
CA TRP A 231 12.37 12.66 6.34
C TRP A 231 13.13 12.17 5.10
N LYS A 232 12.92 12.82 3.95
CA LYS A 232 13.72 12.54 2.74
C LYS A 232 15.20 12.89 2.97
N LEU A 233 15.50 14.02 3.59
CA LEU A 233 16.88 14.41 3.95
C LEU A 233 17.54 13.41 4.91
N ARG A 234 16.75 12.81 5.80
CA ARG A 234 17.23 11.78 6.72
C ARG A 234 17.57 10.47 6.02
N GLY A 235 17.13 10.28 4.76
CA GLY A 235 17.55 9.14 3.93
C GLY A 235 16.42 8.21 3.50
N LEU A 236 15.16 8.55 3.72
CA LEU A 236 14.05 7.75 3.22
C LEU A 236 13.98 7.78 1.69
N ASP A 237 13.60 6.66 1.09
CA ASP A 237 13.41 6.52 -0.36
C ASP A 237 11.98 6.85 -0.79
N GLY A 238 11.06 7.01 0.15
CA GLY A 238 9.69 7.39 -0.15
C GLY A 238 8.70 7.21 0.99
N PHE A 239 7.43 7.42 0.66
CA PHE A 239 6.32 7.43 1.60
C PHE A 239 5.11 6.67 1.05
N ARG A 240 4.42 5.96 1.92
CA ARG A 240 3.03 5.60 1.66
C ARG A 240 2.17 6.70 2.29
N ALA A 241 1.50 7.46 1.42
CA ALA A 241 0.65 8.58 1.81
C ALA A 241 -0.74 8.08 2.20
N ASP A 242 -0.97 7.99 3.51
CA ASP A 242 -2.22 7.53 4.10
C ASP A 242 -3.35 8.51 3.86
N ALA A 243 -4.54 7.99 3.53
CA ALA A 243 -5.80 8.72 3.49
C ALA A 243 -5.82 9.97 2.59
N ILE A 244 -5.05 9.98 1.51
CA ILE A 244 -4.94 11.17 0.65
C ILE A 244 -6.23 11.61 -0.06
N PRO A 245 -7.23 10.75 -0.38
CA PRO A 245 -8.48 11.21 -0.97
C PRO A 245 -9.24 12.24 -0.14
N TYR A 246 -8.99 12.27 1.16
CA TYR A 246 -9.75 13.06 2.14
C TYR A 246 -9.07 14.38 2.52
N ILE A 247 -7.91 14.72 1.97
CA ILE A 247 -7.09 15.89 2.37
C ILE A 247 -7.85 17.21 2.27
N TRP A 248 -8.58 17.47 1.18
CA TRP A 248 -9.34 18.71 1.01
C TRP A 248 -10.82 18.53 1.37
N LYS A 249 -11.37 19.45 2.19
CA LYS A 249 -12.78 19.45 2.59
C LYS A 249 -13.48 20.70 2.03
N GLU A 250 -14.67 20.49 1.45
CA GLU A 250 -15.50 21.55 0.88
C GLU A 250 -16.98 21.28 1.14
N GLU A 251 -17.69 22.31 1.60
CA GLU A 251 -19.12 22.21 1.90
C GLU A 251 -19.93 21.86 0.64
N GLY A 252 -20.95 21.03 0.81
CA GLY A 252 -21.79 20.56 -0.31
C GLY A 252 -21.13 19.50 -1.19
N THR A 253 -20.01 18.91 -0.72
CA THR A 253 -19.32 17.82 -1.39
C THR A 253 -19.15 16.61 -0.48
N ILE A 254 -18.80 15.46 -1.06
CA ILE A 254 -18.49 14.25 -0.29
C ILE A 254 -17.12 14.32 0.44
N CYS A 255 -16.36 15.41 0.27
CA CYS A 255 -15.02 15.60 0.81
C CYS A 255 -14.04 14.46 0.43
N GLU A 256 -14.14 13.94 -0.78
CA GLU A 256 -13.25 12.91 -1.35
C GLU A 256 -12.91 13.25 -2.80
N ASN A 257 -11.64 13.02 -3.19
CA ASN A 257 -11.15 13.20 -4.58
C ASN A 257 -11.47 14.57 -5.18
N LEU A 258 -11.41 15.62 -4.37
CA LEU A 258 -11.69 16.97 -4.87
C LEU A 258 -10.52 17.50 -5.71
N PRO A 259 -10.77 18.39 -6.69
CA PRO A 259 -9.68 18.94 -7.51
C PRO A 259 -8.53 19.54 -6.71
N LYS A 260 -8.84 20.19 -5.58
CA LYS A 260 -7.82 20.75 -4.69
C LYS A 260 -7.04 19.70 -3.90
N THR A 261 -7.59 18.49 -3.68
CA THR A 261 -6.82 17.34 -3.16
C THR A 261 -5.66 17.02 -4.11
N HIS A 262 -5.91 16.94 -5.41
CA HIS A 262 -4.90 16.67 -6.43
C HIS A 262 -3.82 17.76 -6.48
N LEU A 263 -4.22 19.04 -6.35
CA LEU A 263 -3.25 20.16 -6.29
C LEU A 263 -2.32 20.06 -5.07
N VAL A 264 -2.84 19.64 -3.90
CA VAL A 264 -2.02 19.40 -2.70
C VAL A 264 -1.04 18.26 -2.95
N VAL A 265 -1.47 17.17 -3.56
CA VAL A 265 -0.60 16.02 -3.89
C VAL A 265 0.48 16.43 -4.88
N LYS A 266 0.15 17.22 -5.91
CA LYS A 266 1.14 17.80 -6.84
C LYS A 266 2.15 18.68 -6.12
N PHE A 267 1.72 19.44 -5.12
CA PHE A 267 2.62 20.27 -4.32
C PHE A 267 3.64 19.42 -3.56
N PHE A 268 3.20 18.36 -2.88
CA PHE A 268 4.09 17.40 -2.21
C PHE A 268 5.05 16.73 -3.19
N ARG A 269 4.52 16.24 -4.31
CA ARG A 269 5.34 15.57 -5.33
C ARG A 269 6.45 16.47 -5.87
N ARG A 270 6.15 17.72 -6.22
CA ARG A 270 7.14 18.68 -6.72
C ARG A 270 8.23 18.97 -5.69
N ALA A 271 7.88 19.05 -4.40
CA ALA A 271 8.86 19.28 -3.35
C ALA A 271 9.82 18.09 -3.20
N LEU A 272 9.30 16.86 -3.26
CA LEU A 272 10.11 15.65 -3.23
C LEU A 272 11.01 15.53 -4.46
N ASP A 273 10.46 15.74 -5.67
CA ASP A 273 11.23 15.69 -6.92
C ASP A 273 12.31 16.77 -7.00
N PHE A 274 12.10 17.91 -6.35
CA PHE A 274 13.12 18.95 -6.24
C PHE A 274 14.33 18.49 -5.43
N ILE A 275 14.13 17.65 -4.40
CA ILE A 275 15.21 17.07 -3.60
C ILE A 275 15.85 15.89 -4.36
N GLU A 276 15.06 14.90 -4.75
CA GLU A 276 15.49 13.74 -5.54
C GLU A 276 14.34 13.20 -6.38
N GLN A 277 14.56 13.10 -7.68
CA GLN A 277 13.61 12.42 -8.57
C GLN A 277 13.47 10.94 -8.18
N ASP A 278 12.33 10.35 -8.53
CA ASP A 278 11.99 8.96 -8.19
C ASP A 278 11.87 8.65 -6.68
N THR A 279 11.79 9.68 -5.82
CA THR A 279 11.28 9.50 -4.45
C THR A 279 9.88 8.93 -4.53
N LEU A 280 9.65 7.76 -3.92
CA LEU A 280 8.35 7.11 -4.00
C LEU A 280 7.30 7.88 -3.20
N LEU A 281 6.19 8.22 -3.84
CA LEU A 281 4.97 8.68 -3.19
C LEU A 281 3.84 7.71 -3.58
N LEU A 282 3.55 6.77 -2.69
CA LEU A 282 2.54 5.73 -2.90
C LEU A 282 1.19 6.19 -2.36
N ALA A 283 0.22 6.32 -3.25
CA ALA A 283 -1.15 6.67 -2.91
C ALA A 283 -1.90 5.54 -2.20
N GLU A 284 -2.37 5.79 -0.98
CA GLU A 284 -3.44 5.01 -0.40
C GLU A 284 -4.77 5.68 -0.74
N ALA A 285 -5.41 5.16 -1.80
CA ALA A 285 -6.66 5.67 -2.34
C ALA A 285 -7.59 4.50 -2.70
N CYS A 286 -8.35 4.03 -1.70
CA CYS A 286 -9.39 3.03 -1.91
C CYS A 286 -10.60 3.70 -2.56
N GLN A 287 -10.56 3.82 -3.89
CA GLN A 287 -11.54 4.53 -4.70
C GLN A 287 -11.97 3.69 -5.91
N PRO A 288 -13.10 4.01 -6.56
CA PRO A 288 -13.49 3.37 -7.81
C PRO A 288 -12.36 3.42 -8.87
N PRO A 289 -12.25 2.42 -9.77
CA PRO A 289 -11.12 2.26 -10.69
C PRO A 289 -10.72 3.53 -11.46
N LYS A 290 -11.72 4.28 -11.94
CA LYS A 290 -11.48 5.53 -12.70
C LYS A 290 -10.98 6.67 -11.81
N LYS A 291 -11.26 6.63 -10.51
CA LYS A 291 -10.84 7.66 -9.55
C LYS A 291 -9.46 7.40 -8.99
N VAL A 292 -9.09 6.14 -8.74
CA VAL A 292 -7.75 5.84 -8.26
C VAL A 292 -6.66 6.18 -9.28
N VAL A 293 -6.95 6.07 -10.59
CA VAL A 293 -6.01 6.43 -11.66
C VAL A 293 -5.72 7.93 -11.69
N GLU A 294 -6.66 8.78 -11.25
CA GLU A 294 -6.47 10.23 -11.22
C GLU A 294 -5.31 10.65 -10.32
N TYR A 295 -4.93 9.83 -9.30
CA TYR A 295 -3.81 10.10 -8.40
C TYR A 295 -2.41 9.94 -9.04
N PHE A 296 -2.34 9.50 -10.27
CA PHE A 296 -1.11 9.58 -11.06
C PHE A 296 -0.93 10.96 -11.72
N GLY A 297 -2.03 11.72 -11.93
CA GLY A 297 -2.03 12.95 -12.71
C GLY A 297 -1.45 12.71 -14.10
N ASP A 298 -0.68 13.66 -14.58
CA ASP A 298 0.14 13.54 -15.80
C ASP A 298 1.56 12.96 -15.49
N GLY A 299 1.70 12.21 -14.40
CA GLY A 299 2.97 11.74 -13.83
C GLY A 299 3.57 12.74 -12.84
N ASP A 300 2.79 13.70 -12.38
CA ASP A 300 3.18 14.81 -11.51
C ASP A 300 2.48 14.80 -10.13
N GLU A 301 1.73 13.71 -9.84
CA GLU A 301 1.15 13.41 -8.53
C GLU A 301 1.87 12.21 -7.86
N CYS A 302 1.16 11.20 -7.38
CA CYS A 302 1.79 10.00 -6.88
C CYS A 302 2.43 9.20 -8.01
N ASN A 303 3.63 8.68 -7.81
CA ASN A 303 4.27 7.79 -8.79
C ASN A 303 3.95 6.31 -8.55
N ALA A 304 3.22 6.01 -7.49
CA ALA A 304 2.62 4.69 -7.29
C ALA A 304 1.23 4.81 -6.65
N ALA A 305 0.38 3.84 -6.93
CA ALA A 305 -0.92 3.67 -6.28
C ALA A 305 -1.23 2.18 -6.10
N TYR A 306 -1.95 1.83 -5.04
CA TYR A 306 -2.44 0.47 -4.87
C TYR A 306 -3.46 0.13 -5.96
N HIS A 307 -3.33 -1.05 -6.53
CA HIS A 307 -4.33 -1.55 -7.46
C HIS A 307 -5.52 -2.17 -6.70
N PHE A 308 -6.16 -1.40 -5.82
CA PHE A 308 -7.34 -1.83 -5.06
C PHE A 308 -8.43 -2.50 -5.92
N PRO A 309 -8.68 -2.05 -7.17
CA PRO A 309 -9.67 -2.73 -7.99
C PRO A 309 -9.36 -4.21 -8.30
N VAL A 310 -8.09 -4.58 -8.40
CA VAL A 310 -7.68 -5.94 -8.78
C VAL A 310 -7.72 -6.91 -7.60
N MET A 311 -7.29 -6.48 -6.43
CA MET A 311 -7.10 -7.36 -5.28
C MET A 311 -8.36 -8.19 -4.93
N PRO A 312 -9.55 -7.61 -4.70
CA PRO A 312 -10.76 -8.40 -4.40
C PRO A 312 -11.18 -9.31 -5.57
N ARG A 313 -10.82 -8.95 -6.82
CA ARG A 313 -11.17 -9.71 -8.00
C ARG A 313 -10.23 -10.90 -8.24
N ILE A 314 -9.02 -10.88 -7.69
CA ILE A 314 -8.19 -12.09 -7.57
C ILE A 314 -8.89 -13.10 -6.67
N TYR A 315 -9.37 -12.68 -5.48
CA TYR A 315 -10.12 -13.56 -4.58
C TYR A 315 -11.43 -14.05 -5.21
N ARG A 316 -12.16 -13.20 -5.90
CA ARG A 316 -13.35 -13.59 -6.64
C ARG A 316 -13.04 -14.65 -7.69
N SER A 317 -11.98 -14.47 -8.49
CA SER A 317 -11.56 -15.45 -9.51
C SER A 317 -11.21 -16.80 -8.88
N LEU A 318 -10.59 -16.81 -7.71
CA LEU A 318 -10.26 -18.04 -6.98
C LEU A 318 -11.51 -18.69 -6.36
N ALA A 319 -12.48 -17.91 -5.89
CA ALA A 319 -13.74 -18.41 -5.37
C ALA A 319 -14.63 -19.01 -6.46
N GLU A 320 -14.74 -18.34 -7.60
CA GLU A 320 -15.53 -18.77 -8.76
C GLU A 320 -14.81 -19.77 -9.66
N GLN A 321 -13.50 -19.99 -9.42
CA GLN A 321 -12.63 -20.81 -10.30
C GLN A 321 -12.69 -20.30 -11.77
N SER A 322 -12.69 -18.96 -11.95
CA SER A 322 -12.89 -18.33 -13.26
C SER A 322 -11.96 -17.14 -13.48
N ASN A 323 -11.44 -17.01 -14.68
CA ASN A 323 -10.57 -15.91 -15.09
C ASN A 323 -11.34 -14.59 -15.37
N GLU A 324 -12.66 -14.63 -15.39
CA GLU A 324 -13.50 -13.52 -15.86
C GLU A 324 -13.34 -12.26 -15.00
N ALA A 325 -13.28 -12.39 -13.65
CA ALA A 325 -13.18 -11.24 -12.78
C ALA A 325 -11.84 -10.50 -12.95
N VAL A 326 -10.72 -11.21 -13.07
CA VAL A 326 -9.40 -10.62 -13.32
C VAL A 326 -9.32 -10.01 -14.72
N LYS A 327 -9.84 -10.69 -15.75
CA LYS A 327 -9.88 -10.14 -17.11
C LYS A 327 -10.74 -8.88 -17.18
N MET A 328 -11.89 -8.88 -16.53
CA MET A 328 -12.80 -7.75 -16.50
C MET A 328 -12.14 -6.51 -15.88
N VAL A 329 -11.56 -6.65 -14.68
CA VAL A 329 -10.98 -5.50 -13.96
C VAL A 329 -9.76 -4.92 -14.66
N LEU A 330 -9.00 -5.74 -15.37
CA LEU A 330 -7.83 -5.30 -16.17
C LEU A 330 -8.18 -4.96 -17.62
N SER A 331 -9.46 -4.94 -17.99
CA SER A 331 -9.87 -4.40 -19.28
C SER A 331 -9.76 -2.87 -19.28
N PRO A 332 -9.40 -2.23 -20.41
CA PRO A 332 -9.32 -0.77 -20.52
C PRO A 332 -10.64 -0.05 -20.20
N ASP A 333 -11.77 -0.69 -20.48
CA ASP A 333 -13.11 -0.13 -20.22
C ASP A 333 -13.43 -0.03 -18.72
N PHE A 334 -12.86 -0.93 -17.92
CA PHE A 334 -13.11 -0.98 -16.48
C PHE A 334 -12.09 -0.17 -15.67
N THR A 335 -10.81 -0.47 -15.85
CA THR A 335 -9.70 0.29 -15.24
C THR A 335 -8.81 0.84 -16.34
N PRO A 336 -8.66 2.16 -16.48
CA PRO A 336 -7.69 2.72 -17.42
C PRO A 336 -6.30 2.12 -17.19
N GLN A 337 -5.69 1.59 -18.25
CA GLN A 337 -4.39 0.91 -18.17
C GLN A 337 -3.24 1.82 -18.63
N ASP A 338 -3.54 2.89 -19.35
CA ASP A 338 -2.57 3.87 -19.82
C ASP A 338 -2.25 4.83 -18.67
N ILE A 339 -1.37 4.41 -17.77
CA ILE A 339 -0.81 5.26 -16.72
C ILE A 339 0.46 5.93 -17.21
N PRO A 340 0.86 7.11 -16.66
CA PRO A 340 2.10 7.77 -17.04
C PRO A 340 3.33 6.86 -16.92
N LEU A 341 4.30 7.05 -17.82
CA LEU A 341 5.47 6.18 -17.90
C LEU A 341 6.32 6.12 -16.63
N ASN A 342 6.31 7.17 -15.83
CA ASN A 342 6.97 7.25 -14.52
C ASN A 342 6.08 6.82 -13.36
N CYS A 343 4.98 6.11 -13.62
CA CYS A 343 4.06 5.62 -12.60
C CYS A 343 3.98 4.10 -12.57
N GLN A 344 3.51 3.55 -11.45
CA GLN A 344 3.38 2.11 -11.26
C GLN A 344 2.21 1.76 -10.36
N TRP A 345 1.50 0.69 -10.69
CA TRP A 345 0.61 0.01 -9.77
C TRP A 345 1.39 -0.77 -8.71
N MET A 346 0.88 -0.82 -7.49
CA MET A 346 1.37 -1.73 -6.44
C MET A 346 0.29 -2.75 -6.08
N MET A 347 0.71 -4.00 -5.99
CA MET A 347 -0.16 -5.16 -5.83
C MET A 347 0.10 -5.83 -4.49
N PHE A 348 -0.95 -6.17 -3.77
CA PHE A 348 -0.87 -6.99 -2.56
C PHE A 348 -2.05 -7.97 -2.50
N LEU A 349 -1.88 -9.08 -1.80
CA LEU A 349 -2.98 -10.01 -1.48
C LEU A 349 -3.57 -9.67 -0.12
N ARG A 350 -2.71 -9.45 0.87
CA ARG A 350 -3.07 -9.02 2.22
C ARG A 350 -2.13 -7.92 2.68
N CYS A 351 -2.59 -7.11 3.64
CA CYS A 351 -1.83 -6.06 4.30
C CYS A 351 -2.22 -6.00 5.79
N HIS A 352 -1.84 -4.94 6.46
CA HIS A 352 -2.15 -4.66 7.87
C HIS A 352 -3.62 -4.31 8.14
N ASP A 353 -4.38 -4.01 7.09
CA ASP A 353 -5.82 -3.73 7.14
C ASP A 353 -6.64 -4.93 6.65
N GLU A 354 -7.93 -4.75 6.55
CA GLU A 354 -8.85 -5.74 6.01
C GLU A 354 -8.60 -6.02 4.51
N LEU A 355 -9.05 -7.16 4.03
CA LEU A 355 -9.30 -7.38 2.61
C LEU A 355 -10.51 -6.54 2.23
N THR A 356 -10.29 -5.34 1.69
CA THR A 356 -11.39 -4.43 1.39
C THR A 356 -12.25 -4.91 0.23
N LEU A 357 -13.56 -4.92 0.45
CA LEU A 357 -14.60 -5.23 -0.51
C LEU A 357 -15.50 -4.02 -0.77
N GLU A 358 -15.03 -2.82 -0.39
CA GLU A 358 -15.80 -1.59 -0.46
C GLU A 358 -16.10 -1.18 -1.92
N MET A 359 -15.10 -1.31 -2.81
CA MET A 359 -15.16 -0.84 -4.19
C MET A 359 -15.52 -1.94 -5.21
N VAL A 360 -16.23 -2.97 -4.76
CA VAL A 360 -16.82 -4.01 -5.63
C VAL A 360 -18.34 -3.99 -5.56
N SER A 361 -19.01 -4.61 -6.54
CA SER A 361 -20.48 -4.68 -6.51
C SER A 361 -20.99 -5.51 -5.33
N PRO A 362 -22.26 -5.34 -4.90
CA PRO A 362 -22.84 -6.19 -3.86
C PRO A 362 -22.76 -7.68 -4.17
N GLU A 363 -22.90 -8.07 -5.43
CA GLU A 363 -22.80 -9.47 -5.88
C GLU A 363 -21.36 -9.99 -5.79
N GLU A 364 -20.39 -9.21 -6.24
CA GLU A 364 -18.96 -9.55 -6.10
C GLU A 364 -18.57 -9.69 -4.63
N ARG A 365 -19.04 -8.74 -3.79
CA ARG A 365 -18.81 -8.75 -2.34
C ARG A 365 -19.36 -10.02 -1.71
N LYS A 366 -20.63 -10.34 -2.00
CA LYS A 366 -21.28 -11.53 -1.48
C LYS A 366 -20.52 -12.81 -1.88
N THR A 367 -20.10 -12.94 -3.13
CA THR A 367 -19.33 -14.10 -3.60
C THR A 367 -18.04 -14.30 -2.81
N VAL A 368 -17.26 -13.22 -2.63
CA VAL A 368 -15.99 -13.31 -1.90
C VAL A 368 -16.23 -13.56 -0.41
N PHE A 369 -17.18 -12.85 0.19
CA PHE A 369 -17.48 -12.97 1.61
C PHE A 369 -17.97 -14.37 1.98
N ASP A 370 -18.98 -14.90 1.27
CA ASP A 370 -19.54 -16.24 1.52
C ASP A 370 -18.52 -17.36 1.33
N PHE A 371 -17.59 -17.19 0.39
CA PHE A 371 -16.57 -18.22 0.14
C PHE A 371 -15.47 -18.21 1.19
N PHE A 372 -14.96 -17.04 1.59
CA PHE A 372 -13.78 -16.95 2.43
C PHE A 372 -14.04 -16.74 3.91
N VAL A 373 -15.16 -16.13 4.32
CA VAL A 373 -15.45 -15.89 5.75
C VAL A 373 -15.97 -17.16 6.39
N LYS A 374 -15.15 -17.72 7.30
CA LYS A 374 -15.49 -18.94 8.07
C LYS A 374 -15.77 -18.64 9.54
N ASP A 375 -15.37 -17.46 10.02
CA ASP A 375 -15.60 -17.00 11.38
C ASP A 375 -16.20 -15.58 11.33
N PRO A 376 -17.37 -15.35 11.98
CA PRO A 376 -18.00 -14.02 12.01
C PRO A 376 -17.09 -12.90 12.55
N LEU A 377 -16.07 -13.24 13.35
CA LEU A 377 -15.09 -12.26 13.85
C LEU A 377 -14.22 -11.66 12.75
N TRP A 378 -14.13 -12.29 11.57
CA TRP A 378 -13.38 -11.76 10.44
C TRP A 378 -14.10 -10.64 9.69
N ASP A 379 -15.39 -10.45 9.97
CA ASP A 379 -16.15 -9.34 9.38
C ASP A 379 -15.60 -7.98 9.88
N PHE A 380 -15.42 -7.08 8.93
CA PHE A 380 -15.06 -5.69 9.20
C PHE A 380 -16.00 -4.77 8.44
N ARG A 381 -16.55 -3.77 9.12
CA ARG A 381 -17.46 -2.77 8.56
C ARG A 381 -18.69 -3.38 7.87
N GLU A 382 -19.36 -4.30 8.56
CA GLU A 382 -20.67 -4.87 8.11
C GLU A 382 -20.59 -5.49 6.69
N GLY A 383 -19.55 -6.31 6.44
CA GLY A 383 -19.31 -7.02 5.20
C GLY A 383 -18.50 -6.25 4.15
N GLU A 384 -18.06 -5.03 4.44
CA GLU A 384 -17.21 -4.25 3.52
C GLU A 384 -15.74 -4.66 3.56
N GLY A 385 -15.34 -5.55 4.49
CA GLY A 385 -13.97 -6.05 4.59
C GLY A 385 -13.86 -7.38 5.31
N ILE A 386 -12.74 -8.08 5.10
CA ILE A 386 -12.41 -9.36 5.74
C ILE A 386 -11.07 -9.25 6.46
N SER A 387 -11.06 -9.42 7.78
CA SER A 387 -9.88 -9.38 8.63
C SER A 387 -9.32 -10.77 8.84
N ALA A 388 -8.61 -11.28 7.84
CA ALA A 388 -7.94 -12.57 7.94
C ALA A 388 -6.63 -12.61 7.14
N ARG A 389 -5.63 -13.34 7.66
CA ARG A 389 -4.36 -13.60 6.99
C ARG A 389 -4.55 -14.50 5.77
N LEU A 390 -3.66 -14.40 4.78
CA LEU A 390 -3.72 -15.18 3.55
C LEU A 390 -3.76 -16.70 3.82
N ALA A 391 -2.87 -17.19 4.68
CA ALA A 391 -2.84 -18.61 5.03
C ALA A 391 -4.15 -19.06 5.70
N THR A 392 -4.75 -18.22 6.55
CA THR A 392 -6.06 -18.50 7.17
C THR A 392 -7.18 -18.55 6.12
N LEU A 393 -7.24 -17.58 5.20
CA LEU A 393 -8.25 -17.54 4.12
C LEU A 393 -8.20 -18.77 3.21
N PHE A 394 -7.01 -19.30 2.98
CA PHE A 394 -6.80 -20.49 2.15
C PHE A 394 -6.66 -21.79 2.95
N GLU A 395 -7.06 -21.78 4.24
CA GLU A 395 -7.06 -22.99 5.09
C GLU A 395 -5.70 -23.71 5.08
N GLU A 396 -4.61 -22.92 5.06
CA GLU A 396 -3.22 -23.38 5.00
C GLU A 396 -2.91 -24.33 3.82
N GLN A 397 -3.71 -24.31 2.75
CA GLN A 397 -3.49 -25.13 1.55
C GLN A 397 -2.36 -24.56 0.68
N PRO A 398 -1.19 -25.22 0.58
CA PRO A 398 -0.01 -24.63 -0.07
C PRO A 398 -0.23 -24.35 -1.56
N ALA A 399 -0.96 -25.20 -2.27
CA ALA A 399 -1.23 -25.02 -3.71
C ALA A 399 -2.02 -23.74 -3.99
N ARG A 400 -3.04 -23.44 -3.17
CA ARG A 400 -3.87 -22.22 -3.31
C ARG A 400 -3.08 -20.97 -2.95
N ILE A 401 -2.28 -21.00 -1.88
CA ILE A 401 -1.42 -19.88 -1.46
C ILE A 401 -0.39 -19.58 -2.55
N LYS A 402 0.29 -20.60 -3.08
CA LYS A 402 1.29 -20.45 -4.16
C LYS A 402 0.66 -19.90 -5.44
N LEU A 403 -0.53 -20.38 -5.82
CA LEU A 403 -1.26 -19.85 -6.97
C LEU A 403 -1.59 -18.36 -6.80
N ALA A 404 -2.10 -17.94 -5.63
CA ALA A 404 -2.41 -16.54 -5.37
C ALA A 404 -1.15 -15.65 -5.50
N TYR A 405 -0.01 -16.09 -4.95
CA TYR A 405 1.26 -15.40 -5.15
C TYR A 405 1.74 -15.43 -6.61
N SER A 406 1.56 -16.54 -7.32
CA SER A 406 1.86 -16.61 -8.76
C SER A 406 1.08 -15.54 -9.54
N ILE A 407 -0.19 -15.33 -9.21
CA ILE A 407 -1.02 -14.29 -9.83
C ILE A 407 -0.45 -12.90 -9.48
N MET A 408 -0.24 -12.60 -8.20
CA MET A 408 0.24 -11.30 -7.75
C MET A 408 1.60 -10.93 -8.34
N PHE A 409 2.54 -11.87 -8.39
CA PHE A 409 3.92 -11.62 -8.86
C PHE A 409 4.04 -11.51 -10.38
N SER A 410 3.07 -11.99 -11.15
CA SER A 410 3.12 -11.99 -12.61
C SER A 410 2.14 -11.03 -13.29
N LEU A 411 1.11 -10.54 -12.58
CA LEU A 411 0.24 -9.46 -13.08
C LEU A 411 0.97 -8.12 -13.20
N LEU A 412 0.27 -7.09 -13.64
CA LEU A 412 0.78 -5.72 -13.69
C LEU A 412 1.03 -5.18 -12.29
N GLY A 413 2.16 -4.50 -12.10
CA GLY A 413 2.47 -3.81 -10.86
C GLY A 413 3.62 -4.42 -10.04
N THR A 414 3.96 -3.73 -8.98
CA THR A 414 5.01 -4.10 -8.01
C THR A 414 4.39 -4.87 -6.85
N PRO A 415 4.89 -6.08 -6.52
CA PRO A 415 4.32 -6.88 -5.45
C PRO A 415 4.73 -6.36 -4.07
N ILE A 416 3.77 -6.39 -3.14
CA ILE A 416 3.97 -6.13 -1.72
C ILE A 416 3.65 -7.41 -0.94
N ILE A 417 4.60 -7.85 -0.15
CA ILE A 417 4.47 -8.98 0.78
C ILE A 417 4.18 -8.42 2.17
N PHE A 418 3.18 -8.93 2.85
CA PHE A 418 2.92 -8.59 4.24
C PHE A 418 3.68 -9.53 5.17
N TYR A 419 4.36 -8.98 6.18
CA TYR A 419 5.28 -9.74 7.04
C TYR A 419 4.65 -11.04 7.57
N GLY A 420 5.40 -12.12 7.45
CA GLY A 420 4.98 -13.44 7.90
C GLY A 420 4.20 -14.26 6.87
N ASP A 421 3.73 -13.67 5.78
CA ASP A 421 3.02 -14.42 4.75
C ASP A 421 3.96 -15.41 4.04
N GLU A 422 5.25 -15.12 3.97
CA GLU A 422 6.26 -15.98 3.34
C GLU A 422 6.49 -17.29 4.09
N PHE A 423 6.04 -17.39 5.34
CA PHE A 423 6.06 -18.64 6.12
C PHE A 423 4.68 -19.03 6.67
N ALA A 424 3.60 -18.62 5.98
CA ALA A 424 2.22 -18.96 6.28
C ALA A 424 1.73 -18.53 7.67
N LYS A 425 2.08 -17.31 8.12
CA LYS A 425 1.50 -16.78 9.36
C LYS A 425 -0.03 -16.73 9.26
N THR A 426 -0.71 -17.32 10.23
CA THR A 426 -2.16 -17.32 10.38
C THR A 426 -2.64 -16.16 11.25
N ASN A 427 -3.96 -16.01 11.39
CA ASN A 427 -4.58 -15.08 12.33
C ASN A 427 -4.05 -15.28 13.76
N ASP A 428 -3.87 -14.18 14.48
CA ASP A 428 -3.38 -14.17 15.86
C ASP A 428 -4.50 -13.76 16.84
N MET A 429 -5.21 -14.75 17.36
CA MET A 429 -6.29 -14.54 18.32
C MET A 429 -5.78 -14.03 19.68
N ALA A 430 -4.56 -14.41 20.07
CA ALA A 430 -3.99 -13.94 21.34
C ALA A 430 -3.70 -12.44 21.27
N PHE A 431 -3.09 -11.99 20.18
CA PHE A 431 -2.84 -10.58 19.92
C PHE A 431 -4.14 -9.77 19.81
N TYR A 432 -5.16 -10.30 19.12
CA TYR A 432 -6.48 -9.67 19.07
C TYR A 432 -7.05 -9.40 20.46
N LYS A 433 -7.07 -10.41 21.33
CA LYS A 433 -7.59 -10.28 22.71
C LYS A 433 -6.80 -9.28 23.53
N GLU A 434 -5.48 -9.32 23.44
CA GLU A 434 -4.58 -8.36 24.10
C GLU A 434 -4.90 -6.91 23.66
N GLN A 435 -5.02 -6.68 22.35
CA GLN A 435 -5.29 -5.33 21.82
C GLN A 435 -6.68 -4.83 22.19
N VAL A 436 -7.71 -5.67 22.12
CA VAL A 436 -9.06 -5.30 22.57
C VAL A 436 -9.10 -4.95 24.06
N GLU A 437 -8.34 -5.67 24.89
CA GLU A 437 -8.24 -5.36 26.31
C GLU A 437 -7.53 -4.01 26.55
N LEU A 438 -6.47 -3.74 25.81
CA LEU A 438 -5.68 -2.52 25.93
C LEU A 438 -6.44 -1.28 25.41
N THR A 439 -6.98 -1.34 24.20
CA THR A 439 -7.59 -0.19 23.51
C THR A 439 -9.07 -0.02 23.81
N LYS A 440 -9.75 -1.06 24.30
CA LYS A 440 -11.22 -1.17 24.42
C LYS A 440 -11.95 -1.10 23.07
N ILE A 441 -11.27 -1.20 21.95
CA ILE A 441 -11.81 -1.18 20.60
C ILE A 441 -11.83 -2.61 20.06
N LYS A 442 -12.98 -3.08 19.59
CA LYS A 442 -13.16 -4.40 18.97
C LYS A 442 -12.87 -4.33 17.47
N ASP A 443 -11.65 -3.98 17.12
CA ASP A 443 -11.21 -3.92 15.73
C ASP A 443 -10.70 -5.30 15.29
N SER A 444 -11.42 -5.94 14.36
CA SER A 444 -11.05 -7.26 13.86
C SER A 444 -9.71 -7.29 13.11
N ARG A 445 -9.19 -6.14 12.65
CA ARG A 445 -7.87 -6.03 12.00
C ARG A 445 -6.72 -6.44 12.91
N TYR A 446 -6.89 -6.40 14.23
CA TYR A 446 -5.88 -6.94 15.16
C TYR A 446 -5.58 -8.43 14.92
N LEU A 447 -6.49 -9.21 14.33
CA LEU A 447 -6.27 -10.61 13.99
C LEU A 447 -5.09 -10.80 13.02
N VAL A 448 -4.88 -9.84 12.11
CA VAL A 448 -3.82 -9.93 11.08
C VAL A 448 -2.50 -9.33 11.51
N ARG A 449 -2.45 -8.62 12.65
CA ARG A 449 -1.30 -7.84 13.14
C ARG A 449 -0.55 -8.54 14.28
N GLY A 450 -0.41 -9.86 14.31
CA GLY A 450 0.25 -10.58 15.40
C GLY A 450 1.78 -10.53 15.34
N ARG A 451 2.45 -10.74 16.51
CA ARG A 451 3.91 -10.79 16.64
C ARG A 451 4.51 -12.02 15.95
N ILE A 452 5.77 -11.93 15.53
CA ILE A 452 6.56 -13.07 15.08
C ILE A 452 7.34 -13.64 16.26
N ASP A 453 7.20 -14.95 16.47
CA ASP A 453 8.11 -15.73 17.29
C ASP A 453 9.21 -16.31 16.40
N TRP A 454 10.35 -15.60 16.33
CA TRP A 454 11.46 -15.98 15.47
C TRP A 454 12.07 -17.33 15.84
N TYR A 455 12.02 -17.73 17.09
CA TYR A 455 12.52 -19.05 17.50
C TYR A 455 11.68 -20.17 16.86
N GLU A 456 10.36 -20.07 16.94
CA GLU A 456 9.47 -21.04 16.32
C GLU A 456 9.49 -20.97 14.78
N VAL A 457 9.62 -19.78 14.20
CA VAL A 457 9.76 -19.62 12.74
C VAL A 457 11.04 -20.29 12.24
N GLU A 458 12.20 -20.00 12.84
CA GLU A 458 13.48 -20.59 12.43
C GLU A 458 13.50 -22.12 12.58
N LYS A 459 12.84 -22.66 13.60
CA LYS A 459 12.65 -24.10 13.78
C LYS A 459 11.78 -24.69 12.65
N LYS A 460 10.67 -24.04 12.30
CA LYS A 460 9.80 -24.48 11.20
C LYS A 460 10.51 -24.40 9.84
N LEU A 461 11.31 -23.38 9.60
CA LEU A 461 12.06 -23.22 8.34
C LEU A 461 13.14 -24.29 8.13
N LYS A 462 13.65 -24.89 9.21
CA LYS A 462 14.64 -26.00 9.15
C LYS A 462 14.00 -27.37 8.93
N GLY A 463 12.69 -27.51 9.11
CA GLY A 463 11.93 -28.75 8.96
C GLY A 463 11.20 -28.87 7.62
N GLU A 464 10.59 -30.03 7.38
CA GLU A 464 9.65 -30.25 6.27
C GLU A 464 8.25 -29.77 6.69
N THR A 465 8.00 -28.48 6.61
CA THR A 465 6.77 -27.82 7.05
C THR A 465 6.16 -26.96 5.95
N LEU A 466 4.90 -26.55 6.12
CA LEU A 466 4.27 -25.55 5.25
C LEU A 466 5.10 -24.26 5.19
N ALA A 467 5.66 -23.83 6.32
CA ALA A 467 6.48 -22.62 6.40
C ALA A 467 7.74 -22.72 5.52
N SER A 468 8.49 -23.82 5.59
CA SER A 468 9.69 -24.05 4.77
C SER A 468 9.37 -24.20 3.29
N ASP A 469 8.26 -24.85 2.96
CA ASP A 469 7.79 -25.00 1.57
C ASP A 469 7.40 -23.66 0.95
N LEU A 470 6.66 -22.83 1.68
CA LEU A 470 6.26 -21.49 1.20
C LEU A 470 7.46 -20.54 1.14
N TYR A 471 8.33 -20.54 2.14
CA TYR A 471 9.54 -19.72 2.13
C TYR A 471 10.41 -20.03 0.89
N THR A 472 10.63 -21.32 0.63
CA THR A 472 11.38 -21.77 -0.54
C THR A 472 10.72 -21.31 -1.86
N PHE A 473 9.41 -21.43 -1.92
CA PHE A 473 8.65 -20.96 -3.07
C PHE A 473 8.74 -19.43 -3.23
N MET A 474 8.58 -18.65 -2.15
CA MET A 474 8.67 -17.19 -2.18
C MET A 474 10.05 -16.72 -2.62
N HIS A 475 11.12 -17.30 -2.06
CA HIS A 475 12.48 -17.03 -2.49
C HIS A 475 12.65 -17.25 -4.02
N LYS A 476 12.11 -18.35 -4.54
CA LYS A 476 12.22 -18.72 -5.95
C LYS A 476 11.45 -17.76 -6.86
N ILE A 477 10.18 -17.46 -6.54
CA ILE A 477 9.36 -16.58 -7.37
C ILE A 477 9.89 -15.14 -7.38
N ILE A 478 10.42 -14.67 -6.25
CA ILE A 478 11.10 -13.38 -6.15
C ILE A 478 12.35 -13.36 -7.03
N ALA A 479 13.18 -14.41 -6.98
CA ALA A 479 14.38 -14.51 -7.80
C ALA A 479 14.05 -14.48 -9.30
N VAL A 480 13.02 -15.23 -9.73
CA VAL A 480 12.55 -15.20 -11.13
C VAL A 480 12.06 -13.82 -11.53
N ARG A 481 11.23 -13.16 -10.69
CA ARG A 481 10.75 -11.81 -11.00
C ARG A 481 11.90 -10.81 -11.16
N LYS A 482 12.90 -10.85 -10.28
CA LYS A 482 14.08 -9.97 -10.34
C LYS A 482 14.93 -10.21 -11.59
N ALA A 483 14.99 -11.46 -12.06
CA ALA A 483 15.72 -11.83 -13.28
C ALA A 483 14.99 -11.43 -14.57
N HIS A 484 13.68 -11.14 -14.49
CA HIS A 484 12.84 -10.83 -15.65
C HIS A 484 12.16 -9.44 -15.50
N PRO A 485 12.84 -8.33 -15.86
CA PRO A 485 12.29 -6.97 -15.78
C PRO A 485 10.94 -6.79 -16.48
N VAL A 486 10.64 -7.61 -17.48
CA VAL A 486 9.34 -7.63 -18.15
C VAL A 486 8.16 -7.83 -17.19
N LEU A 487 8.35 -8.52 -16.07
CA LEU A 487 7.32 -8.72 -15.05
C LEU A 487 7.01 -7.43 -14.25
N GLY A 488 8.00 -6.54 -14.12
CA GLY A 488 7.82 -5.23 -13.49
C GLY A 488 7.37 -4.13 -14.46
N ARG A 489 7.91 -4.16 -15.70
CA ARG A 489 7.82 -3.03 -16.65
C ARG A 489 7.04 -3.34 -17.92
N GLY A 490 6.75 -4.61 -18.19
CA GLY A 490 6.13 -5.05 -19.43
C GLY A 490 4.62 -4.81 -19.47
N SER A 491 4.09 -4.71 -20.68
CA SER A 491 2.65 -4.76 -20.92
C SER A 491 2.08 -6.16 -20.67
N LEU A 492 0.77 -6.25 -20.51
CA LEU A 492 0.04 -7.50 -20.32
C LEU A 492 -0.94 -7.72 -21.48
N LYS A 493 -0.94 -8.95 -22.01
CA LYS A 493 -1.92 -9.36 -23.01
C LYS A 493 -2.53 -10.71 -22.62
N PHE A 494 -3.83 -10.74 -22.37
CA PHE A 494 -4.54 -11.98 -22.10
C PHE A 494 -4.56 -12.92 -23.31
N LEU A 495 -4.51 -14.21 -23.00
CA LEU A 495 -4.60 -15.30 -23.97
C LEU A 495 -5.89 -16.10 -23.73
N THR A 496 -6.48 -16.60 -24.82
CA THR A 496 -7.56 -17.58 -24.75
C THR A 496 -6.95 -18.98 -24.72
N VAL A 497 -7.35 -19.76 -23.73
CA VAL A 497 -6.95 -21.16 -23.60
C VAL A 497 -8.14 -22.05 -23.95
N LYS A 498 -7.89 -23.08 -24.71
CA LYS A 498 -8.93 -24.01 -25.16
C LYS A 498 -8.69 -25.41 -24.62
N ASP A 499 -9.78 -26.13 -24.38
CA ASP A 499 -9.74 -27.54 -24.09
C ASP A 499 -9.42 -28.35 -25.40
N THR A 500 -9.45 -29.65 -25.28
CA THR A 500 -9.18 -30.57 -26.41
C THR A 500 -10.28 -30.60 -27.47
N ASP A 501 -11.43 -30.09 -27.14
CA ASP A 501 -12.61 -30.04 -28.02
C ASP A 501 -12.81 -28.68 -28.67
N GLY A 502 -11.93 -27.71 -28.31
CA GLY A 502 -11.92 -26.36 -28.85
C GLY A 502 -12.76 -25.33 -28.04
N ASN A 503 -13.30 -25.71 -26.87
CA ASN A 503 -14.05 -24.81 -26.00
C ASN A 503 -13.11 -23.96 -25.17
N ASP A 504 -13.52 -22.74 -24.85
CA ASP A 504 -12.75 -21.83 -24.01
C ASP A 504 -12.76 -22.29 -22.54
N LEU A 505 -11.57 -22.39 -21.95
CA LEU A 505 -11.36 -22.75 -20.54
C LEU A 505 -11.36 -21.50 -19.65
N LYS A 506 -12.48 -21.22 -19.01
CA LYS A 506 -12.59 -20.10 -18.06
C LYS A 506 -11.83 -20.33 -16.75
N GLU A 507 -11.60 -21.57 -16.40
CA GLU A 507 -10.82 -22.00 -15.23
C GLU A 507 -9.32 -21.75 -15.39
N VAL A 508 -8.85 -21.38 -16.59
CA VAL A 508 -7.44 -21.10 -16.84
C VAL A 508 -7.24 -19.61 -17.08
N LEU A 509 -6.48 -18.97 -16.22
CA LEU A 509 -5.99 -17.61 -16.41
C LEU A 509 -4.65 -17.66 -17.17
N ALA A 510 -4.60 -17.10 -18.37
CA ALA A 510 -3.38 -17.06 -19.16
C ALA A 510 -3.15 -15.68 -19.79
N TYR A 511 -1.89 -15.24 -19.79
CA TYR A 511 -1.46 -13.98 -20.39
C TYR A 511 0.03 -13.97 -20.68
N THR A 512 0.43 -13.05 -21.54
CA THR A 512 1.84 -12.79 -21.84
C THR A 512 2.24 -11.41 -21.31
N ARG A 513 3.42 -11.33 -20.69
CA ARG A 513 4.12 -10.09 -20.33
C ARG A 513 5.20 -9.82 -21.37
N SER A 514 5.24 -8.62 -21.94
CA SER A 514 6.18 -8.26 -23.00
C SER A 514 6.62 -6.80 -22.94
N MET A 515 7.84 -6.51 -23.38
CA MET A 515 8.40 -5.15 -23.52
C MET A 515 8.83 -4.92 -24.97
N LYS A 516 8.39 -3.81 -25.56
CA LYS A 516 8.72 -3.45 -26.95
C LYS A 516 10.21 -3.07 -27.15
N SER A 517 10.85 -2.57 -26.12
CA SER A 517 12.21 -1.99 -26.17
C SER A 517 13.32 -2.88 -25.64
N CYS A 518 13.02 -4.14 -25.29
CA CYS A 518 13.96 -5.05 -24.65
C CYS A 518 14.21 -6.28 -25.53
N GLN A 519 15.46 -6.78 -25.53
CA GLN A 519 15.80 -8.08 -26.14
C GLN A 519 15.31 -9.27 -25.29
N GLU A 520 14.69 -8.99 -24.14
CA GLU A 520 14.12 -10.00 -23.26
C GLU A 520 12.93 -10.70 -23.93
N LYS A 521 12.90 -12.02 -23.82
CA LYS A 521 11.79 -12.81 -24.33
C LYS A 521 10.52 -12.52 -23.52
N PRO A 522 9.35 -12.54 -24.15
CA PRO A 522 8.09 -12.47 -23.43
C PRO A 522 7.98 -13.61 -22.42
N VAL A 523 7.38 -13.33 -21.26
CA VAL A 523 7.02 -14.35 -20.27
C VAL A 523 5.54 -14.65 -20.40
N THR A 524 5.20 -15.90 -20.68
CA THR A 524 3.83 -16.38 -20.70
C THR A 524 3.49 -17.10 -19.41
N VAL A 525 2.40 -16.68 -18.78
CA VAL A 525 1.89 -17.23 -17.53
C VAL A 525 0.60 -17.96 -17.78
N ILE A 526 0.48 -19.20 -17.26
CA ILE A 526 -0.69 -20.05 -17.38
C ILE A 526 -1.02 -20.61 -15.99
N GLN A 527 -2.25 -20.40 -15.51
CA GLN A 527 -2.66 -20.68 -14.14
C GLN A 527 -4.00 -21.39 -14.09
N ASN A 528 -4.03 -22.59 -13.52
CA ASN A 528 -5.26 -23.32 -13.25
C ASN A 528 -5.90 -22.80 -11.95
N LEU A 529 -7.01 -22.09 -12.05
CA LEU A 529 -7.74 -21.51 -10.91
C LEU A 529 -8.62 -22.53 -10.19
N SER A 530 -8.74 -23.76 -10.72
CA SER A 530 -9.70 -24.75 -10.25
C SER A 530 -9.06 -25.86 -9.41
N ASP A 531 -9.90 -26.55 -8.67
CA ASP A 531 -9.59 -27.76 -7.91
C ASP A 531 -9.57 -29.05 -8.77
N LYS A 532 -9.62 -28.90 -10.10
CA LYS A 532 -9.63 -30.00 -11.07
C LYS A 532 -8.35 -30.05 -11.87
N GLN A 533 -7.96 -31.24 -12.30
CA GLN A 533 -6.94 -31.40 -13.31
C GLN A 533 -7.49 -30.92 -14.66
N ILE A 534 -6.74 -30.05 -15.32
CA ILE A 534 -7.09 -29.54 -16.66
C ILE A 534 -6.13 -30.07 -17.71
N GLN A 535 -6.69 -30.50 -18.85
CA GLN A 535 -5.96 -30.82 -20.06
C GLN A 535 -6.30 -29.77 -21.11
N MET A 536 -5.30 -29.13 -21.70
CA MET A 536 -5.49 -28.02 -22.62
C MET A 536 -4.53 -28.04 -23.79
N MET A 537 -4.89 -27.35 -24.87
CA MET A 537 -3.95 -26.96 -25.89
C MET A 537 -3.16 -25.74 -25.41
N PRO A 538 -1.81 -25.77 -25.45
CA PRO A 538 -1.02 -24.63 -24.98
C PRO A 538 -1.30 -23.41 -25.86
N PRO A 539 -1.53 -22.21 -25.26
CA PRO A 539 -1.82 -21.00 -26.04
C PRO A 539 -0.58 -20.41 -26.74
N VAL A 540 0.60 -20.96 -26.46
CA VAL A 540 1.90 -20.62 -27.06
C VAL A 540 2.70 -21.89 -27.27
N THR A 541 3.66 -21.88 -28.21
CA THR A 541 4.60 -23.00 -28.37
C THR A 541 5.47 -23.14 -27.14
N ILE A 542 5.47 -24.33 -26.54
CA ILE A 542 6.29 -24.65 -25.36
C ILE A 542 7.59 -25.31 -25.85
N HIS A 543 8.72 -24.73 -25.47
CA HIS A 543 10.03 -25.24 -25.74
C HIS A 543 10.69 -25.72 -24.43
N GLY A 544 10.94 -27.02 -24.33
CA GLY A 544 11.55 -27.64 -23.14
C GLY A 544 10.53 -28.24 -22.16
N ASP A 545 11.05 -28.88 -21.12
CA ASP A 545 10.28 -29.65 -20.15
C ASP A 545 10.02 -28.93 -18.83
N THR A 546 10.55 -27.72 -18.67
CA THR A 546 10.47 -26.94 -17.45
C THR A 546 10.12 -25.48 -17.70
N ASP A 547 9.40 -24.91 -16.77
CA ASP A 547 9.12 -23.47 -16.73
C ASP A 547 10.22 -22.67 -16.00
N LEU A 548 10.07 -21.34 -15.90
CA LEU A 548 11.01 -20.45 -15.18
C LEU A 548 11.10 -20.79 -13.68
N LEU A 549 10.05 -21.31 -13.10
CA LEU A 549 10.00 -21.81 -11.72
C LEU A 549 10.52 -23.24 -11.61
N ARG A 550 11.02 -23.81 -12.71
CA ARG A 550 11.55 -25.18 -12.82
C ARG A 550 10.55 -26.26 -12.42
N ASN A 551 9.26 -26.02 -12.64
CA ASN A 551 8.25 -27.05 -12.55
C ASN A 551 8.32 -27.90 -13.82
N THR A 552 8.18 -29.22 -13.68
CA THR A 552 8.10 -30.09 -14.84
C THR A 552 6.77 -29.89 -15.55
N ILE A 553 6.83 -29.57 -16.85
CA ILE A 553 5.63 -29.39 -17.66
C ILE A 553 5.13 -30.79 -18.07
N LYS A 554 3.95 -31.16 -17.58
CA LYS A 554 3.33 -32.43 -17.87
C LYS A 554 2.61 -32.36 -19.22
N THR A 555 3.02 -33.19 -20.18
CA THR A 555 2.44 -33.24 -21.53
C THR A 555 1.86 -34.60 -21.83
N LYS A 556 0.85 -34.63 -22.72
CA LYS A 556 0.30 -35.84 -23.33
C LYS A 556 0.12 -35.55 -24.82
N GLY A 557 1.13 -35.93 -25.64
CA GLY A 557 1.26 -35.46 -27.01
C GLY A 557 1.48 -33.95 -27.04
N GLU A 558 0.70 -33.23 -27.83
CA GLU A 558 0.75 -31.75 -27.93
C GLU A 558 0.01 -31.02 -26.79
N LYS A 559 -0.64 -31.76 -25.88
CA LYS A 559 -1.49 -31.21 -24.80
C LYS A 559 -0.70 -31.03 -23.52
N VAL A 560 -1.00 -29.96 -22.79
CA VAL A 560 -0.47 -29.70 -21.46
C VAL A 560 -1.48 -30.11 -20.40
N ILE A 561 -0.99 -30.69 -19.31
CA ILE A 561 -1.79 -31.10 -18.16
C ILE A 561 -1.39 -30.25 -16.95
N LEU A 562 -2.36 -29.59 -16.36
CA LEU A 562 -2.20 -28.84 -15.11
C LEU A 562 -2.96 -29.55 -13.98
N SER A 563 -2.27 -29.83 -12.89
CA SER A 563 -2.90 -30.30 -11.65
C SER A 563 -3.79 -29.20 -11.03
N PRO A 564 -4.64 -29.49 -10.04
CA PRO A 564 -5.36 -28.48 -9.31
C PRO A 564 -4.43 -27.36 -8.80
N TYR A 565 -4.80 -26.10 -9.08
CA TYR A 565 -4.08 -24.89 -8.66
C TYR A 565 -2.62 -24.80 -9.18
N GLU A 566 -2.25 -25.63 -10.16
CA GLU A 566 -0.91 -25.59 -10.77
C GLU A 566 -0.79 -24.41 -11.75
N PHE A 567 0.42 -23.89 -11.87
CA PHE A 567 0.74 -22.77 -12.76
C PHE A 567 2.10 -22.96 -13.42
N LEU A 568 2.30 -22.30 -14.56
CA LEU A 568 3.53 -22.31 -15.36
C LEU A 568 3.90 -20.87 -15.73
N TRP A 569 5.19 -20.56 -15.70
CA TRP A 569 5.80 -19.33 -16.22
C TRP A 569 6.82 -19.74 -17.30
N ILE A 570 6.52 -19.44 -18.57
CA ILE A 570 7.25 -19.94 -19.74
C ILE A 570 7.86 -18.78 -20.51
#